data_d1083b9c75bb0c241929c150ebcaeec5
#
_entry.id   d1083b9c75bb0c241929c150ebcaeec5
#
_cell.length_a   1.000
_cell.length_b   1.000
_cell.length_c   1.000
_cell.angle_alpha   90.00
_cell.angle_beta   90.00
_cell.angle_gamma   90.00
#
_symmetry.space_group_name_H-M   'P 1'
#
loop_
_entity.id
_entity.type
_entity.pdbx_description
1 polymer ?
#
loop_
_entity_poly.entity_id
_entity_poly.type
_entity_poly.pdbx_seq_one_letter_code
_entity_poly.pdbx_strand_id
1 'polypeptide(L)'
;MNKDVSVKVPFAVAFSVGSVLFSAHAGGGFATGNQANTYYVSLGWLGPFSAVLAMLLLAITMREAMFMYNSRGLSSYKELFQTLYHPFDGLYVMFEIFFYIMVLMAVAAAISGAASALREYFALNYYLGIALVGALVLALTIFGARLVRMATTYMGLSLIHIFITRARACTAALPR
;
A
#
# COMPACT_ATOMS: atom_id res chain seq x y z
N MET A 1 -26.91 23.02 -15.92
CA MET A 1 -27.45 22.42 -14.67
C MET A 1 -27.25 20.90 -14.81
N ASN A 2 -26.02 20.40 -14.49
CA ASN A 2 -25.67 19.00 -14.62
C ASN A 2 -26.31 18.25 -13.45
N LYS A 3 -27.19 17.30 -13.76
CA LYS A 3 -27.70 16.34 -12.77
C LYS A 3 -26.51 15.54 -12.26
N ASP A 4 -26.20 15.71 -10.98
CA ASP A 4 -25.29 14.82 -10.27
C ASP A 4 -25.84 13.41 -10.37
N VAL A 5 -25.35 12.63 -11.30
CA VAL A 5 -25.61 11.20 -11.36
C VAL A 5 -24.81 10.59 -10.21
N SER A 6 -25.46 10.50 -9.05
CA SER A 6 -24.95 9.76 -7.90
C SER A 6 -24.85 8.28 -8.32
N VAL A 7 -23.71 7.92 -8.93
CA VAL A 7 -23.41 6.52 -9.22
C VAL A 7 -23.17 5.84 -7.87
N LYS A 8 -24.14 5.05 -7.43
CA LYS A 8 -23.98 4.21 -6.24
C LYS A 8 -22.90 3.17 -6.53
N VAL A 9 -21.69 3.43 -6.02
CA VAL A 9 -20.58 2.46 -6.12
C VAL A 9 -20.93 1.24 -5.29
N PRO A 10 -20.93 0.02 -5.85
CA PRO A 10 -21.13 -1.20 -5.07
C PRO A 10 -20.12 -1.30 -3.92
N PHE A 11 -20.58 -1.71 -2.75
CA PHE A 11 -19.72 -1.87 -1.56
C PHE A 11 -18.48 -2.74 -1.85
N ALA A 12 -18.65 -3.81 -2.65
CA ALA A 12 -17.55 -4.69 -3.04
C ALA A 12 -16.42 -3.95 -3.78
N VAL A 13 -16.76 -2.98 -4.64
CA VAL A 13 -15.76 -2.16 -5.36
C VAL A 13 -15.06 -1.21 -4.41
N ALA A 14 -15.81 -0.52 -3.55
CA ALA A 14 -15.24 0.37 -2.54
C ALA A 14 -14.32 -0.39 -1.57
N PHE A 15 -14.74 -1.57 -1.13
CA PHE A 15 -13.94 -2.45 -0.28
C PHE A 15 -12.66 -2.93 -0.96
N SER A 16 -12.74 -3.33 -2.24
CA SER A 16 -11.55 -3.73 -3.02
C SER A 16 -10.53 -2.59 -3.15
N VAL A 17 -10.99 -1.37 -3.43
CA VAL A 17 -10.11 -0.20 -3.53
C VAL A 17 -9.50 0.13 -2.17
N GLY A 18 -10.28 0.10 -1.09
CA GLY A 18 -9.79 0.30 0.27
C GLY A 18 -8.75 -0.75 0.69
N SER A 19 -8.96 -2.02 0.33
CA SER A 19 -8.00 -3.10 0.59
C SER A 19 -6.68 -2.91 -0.16
N VAL A 20 -6.72 -2.45 -1.41
CA VAL A 20 -5.50 -2.13 -2.17
C VAL A 20 -4.75 -0.95 -1.53
N LEU A 21 -5.46 0.10 -1.11
CA LEU A 21 -4.87 1.25 -0.42
C LEU A 21 -4.22 0.82 0.90
N PHE A 22 -4.90 0.00 1.68
CA PHE A 22 -4.36 -0.55 2.92
C PHE A 22 -3.12 -1.40 2.65
N SER A 23 -3.14 -2.30 1.66
CA SER A 23 -2.01 -3.15 1.29
C SER A 23 -0.80 -2.34 0.81
N ALA A 24 -1.04 -1.26 0.07
CA ALA A 24 0.02 -0.35 -0.37
C ALA A 24 0.66 0.40 0.80
N HIS A 25 -0.14 0.83 1.79
CA HIS A 25 0.36 1.47 3.01
C HIS A 25 1.09 0.47 3.91
N ALA A 26 0.50 -0.72 4.09
CA ALA A 26 1.01 -1.74 4.98
C ALA A 26 2.28 -2.45 4.50
N GLY A 27 2.70 -2.34 3.27
CA GLY A 27 3.95 -2.83 2.66
C GLY A 27 4.79 -3.86 3.43
N GLY A 28 5.94 -4.21 2.90
CA GLY A 28 6.85 -5.19 3.53
C GLY A 28 7.39 -4.78 4.91
N GLY A 29 7.51 -3.48 5.18
CA GLY A 29 7.94 -2.96 6.48
C GLY A 29 6.93 -3.21 7.61
N PHE A 30 5.63 -3.26 7.30
CA PHE A 30 4.59 -3.68 8.25
C PHE A 30 4.60 -5.19 8.45
N ALA A 31 4.84 -5.96 7.41
CA ALA A 31 4.92 -7.41 7.50
C ALA A 31 6.04 -7.88 8.45
N THR A 32 7.18 -7.18 8.47
CA THR A 32 8.28 -7.41 9.41
C THR A 32 8.05 -6.80 10.81
N GLY A 33 7.01 -5.99 10.98
CA GLY A 33 6.73 -5.25 12.20
C GLY A 33 7.60 -4.00 12.40
N ASN A 34 8.63 -3.80 11.61
CA ASN A 34 9.58 -2.70 11.79
C ASN A 34 8.92 -1.33 11.61
N GLN A 35 8.11 -1.16 10.56
CA GLN A 35 7.36 0.08 10.34
C GLN A 35 6.35 0.36 11.45
N ALA A 36 5.62 -0.67 11.87
CA ALA A 36 4.66 -0.53 12.96
C ALA A 36 5.35 -0.10 14.25
N ASN A 37 6.49 -0.71 14.57
CA ASN A 37 7.26 -0.36 15.76
C ASN A 37 7.83 1.07 15.69
N THR A 38 8.45 1.44 14.57
CA THR A 38 9.13 2.73 14.43
C THR A 38 8.16 3.90 14.38
N TYR A 39 7.04 3.77 13.67
CA TYR A 39 6.14 4.90 13.44
C TYR A 39 4.97 5.00 14.41
N TYR A 40 4.60 3.90 15.05
CA TYR A 40 3.41 3.88 15.90
C TYR A 40 3.70 3.40 17.33
N VAL A 41 4.35 2.25 17.51
CA VAL A 41 4.57 1.68 18.85
C VAL A 41 5.54 2.53 19.66
N SER A 42 6.57 3.10 19.04
CA SER A 42 7.55 4.00 19.69
C SER A 42 6.91 5.27 20.30
N LEU A 43 5.73 5.66 19.81
CA LEU A 43 4.96 6.79 20.34
C LEU A 43 4.13 6.42 21.59
N GLY A 44 4.22 5.17 22.04
CA GLY A 44 3.46 4.68 23.20
C GLY A 44 1.95 4.82 22.99
N TRP A 45 1.27 5.40 23.96
CA TRP A 45 -0.18 5.52 23.90
C TRP A 45 -0.71 6.50 22.83
N LEU A 46 0.13 7.39 22.30
CA LEU A 46 -0.19 8.23 21.14
C LEU A 46 -0.15 7.47 19.80
N GLY A 47 0.41 6.26 19.78
CA GLY A 47 0.54 5.42 18.58
C GLY A 47 -0.78 5.19 17.83
N PRO A 48 -1.86 4.75 18.47
CA PRO A 48 -3.15 4.57 17.80
C PRO A 48 -3.71 5.83 17.16
N PHE A 49 -3.54 6.99 17.83
CA PHE A 49 -3.99 8.29 17.30
C PHE A 49 -3.16 8.70 16.09
N SER A 50 -1.84 8.51 16.12
CA SER A 50 -0.97 8.80 14.98
C SER A 50 -1.29 7.91 13.78
N ALA A 51 -1.62 6.65 14.00
CA ALA A 51 -2.02 5.74 12.94
C ALA A 51 -3.35 6.16 12.29
N VAL A 52 -4.36 6.49 13.10
CA VAL A 52 -5.65 7.00 12.59
C VAL A 52 -5.46 8.30 11.82
N LEU A 53 -4.66 9.23 12.36
CA LEU A 53 -4.38 10.51 11.71
C LEU A 53 -3.66 10.32 10.37
N ALA A 54 -2.64 9.47 10.32
CA ALA A 54 -1.91 9.17 9.10
C ALA A 54 -2.82 8.56 8.01
N MET A 55 -3.67 7.60 8.38
CA MET A 55 -4.61 6.99 7.44
C MET A 55 -5.70 7.95 6.98
N LEU A 56 -6.17 8.84 7.86
CA LEU A 56 -7.15 9.85 7.51
C LEU A 56 -6.57 10.88 6.53
N LEU A 57 -5.36 11.38 6.77
CA LEU A 57 -4.67 12.29 5.86
C LEU A 57 -4.41 11.62 4.50
N LEU A 58 -3.98 10.36 4.49
CA LEU A 58 -3.79 9.60 3.26
C LEU A 58 -5.13 9.44 2.50
N ALA A 59 -6.20 9.12 3.19
CA ALA A 59 -7.53 8.99 2.57
C ALA A 59 -8.03 10.31 1.96
N ILE A 60 -7.81 11.43 2.64
CA ILE A 60 -8.17 12.76 2.14
C ILE A 60 -7.36 13.11 0.89
N THR A 61 -6.04 12.93 0.93
CA THR A 61 -5.18 13.23 -0.23
C THR A 61 -5.53 12.35 -1.44
N MET A 62 -5.80 11.07 -1.23
CA MET A 62 -6.23 10.16 -2.30
C MET A 62 -7.61 10.53 -2.84
N ARG A 63 -8.54 10.95 -1.98
CA ARG A 63 -9.86 11.43 -2.40
C ARG A 63 -9.73 12.65 -3.33
N GLU A 64 -8.92 13.64 -2.94
CA GLU A 64 -8.72 14.86 -3.76
C GLU A 64 -8.01 14.54 -5.07
N ALA A 65 -7.01 13.65 -5.06
CA ALA A 65 -6.36 13.18 -6.28
C ALA A 65 -7.33 12.48 -7.23
N MET A 66 -8.19 11.58 -6.70
CA MET A 66 -9.22 10.91 -7.49
C MET A 66 -10.27 11.89 -8.04
N PHE A 67 -10.66 12.86 -7.24
CA PHE A 67 -11.61 13.90 -7.67
C PHE A 67 -11.01 14.72 -8.83
N MET A 68 -9.77 15.16 -8.71
CA MET A 68 -9.07 15.89 -9.77
C MET A 68 -8.91 15.03 -11.03
N TYR A 69 -8.57 13.75 -10.86
CA TYR A 69 -8.43 12.79 -11.96
C TYR A 69 -9.71 12.64 -12.76
N ASN A 70 -10.84 12.45 -12.06
CA ASN A 70 -12.16 12.31 -12.71
C ASN A 70 -12.70 13.62 -13.29
N SER A 71 -12.54 14.74 -12.58
CA SER A 71 -13.10 16.03 -13.00
C SER A 71 -12.40 16.61 -14.23
N ARG A 72 -11.12 16.31 -14.41
CA ARG A 72 -10.31 16.78 -15.54
C ARG A 72 -10.12 15.74 -16.64
N GLY A 73 -10.66 14.52 -16.45
CA GLY A 73 -10.56 13.45 -17.45
C GLY A 73 -9.12 12.99 -17.69
N LEU A 74 -8.27 13.04 -16.64
CA LEU A 74 -6.87 12.66 -16.75
C LEU A 74 -6.74 11.16 -16.98
N SER A 75 -5.78 10.75 -17.82
CA SER A 75 -5.56 9.36 -18.18
C SER A 75 -4.33 8.74 -17.50
N SER A 76 -3.41 9.58 -16.99
CA SER A 76 -2.18 9.12 -16.36
C SER A 76 -1.82 9.93 -15.10
N TYR A 77 -1.02 9.31 -14.22
CA TYR A 77 -0.49 10.00 -13.04
C TYR A 77 0.40 11.19 -13.44
N LYS A 78 1.05 11.11 -14.59
CA LYS A 78 1.90 12.18 -15.12
C LYS A 78 1.12 13.44 -15.41
N GLU A 79 -0.02 13.31 -16.07
CA GLU A 79 -0.94 14.43 -16.32
C GLU A 79 -1.47 15.05 -15.02
N LEU A 80 -1.71 14.22 -14.00
CA LEU A 80 -2.10 14.68 -12.67
C LEU A 80 -1.05 15.62 -12.08
N PHE A 81 0.22 15.21 -12.08
CA PHE A 81 1.31 16.01 -11.51
C PHE A 81 1.64 17.23 -12.36
N GLN A 82 1.60 17.14 -13.69
CA GLN A 82 1.71 18.30 -14.57
C GLN A 82 0.64 19.34 -14.28
N THR A 83 -0.59 18.88 -14.09
CA THR A 83 -1.72 19.76 -13.75
C THR A 83 -1.56 20.38 -12.35
N LEU A 84 -1.04 19.62 -11.38
CA LEU A 84 -0.86 20.07 -10.01
C LEU A 84 0.23 21.13 -9.90
N TYR A 85 1.33 20.98 -10.65
CA TYR A 85 2.48 21.87 -10.58
C TYR A 85 2.43 23.04 -11.57
N HIS A 86 1.42 23.09 -12.45
CA HIS A 86 1.28 24.26 -13.35
C HIS A 86 1.23 25.57 -12.55
N PRO A 87 2.00 26.63 -12.92
CA PRO A 87 2.79 26.84 -14.15
C PRO A 87 4.25 26.37 -14.12
N PHE A 88 4.68 25.66 -13.08
CA PHE A 88 6.07 25.21 -12.92
C PHE A 88 6.29 23.81 -13.50
N ASP A 89 6.20 23.67 -14.82
CA ASP A 89 6.25 22.38 -15.51
C ASP A 89 7.55 21.57 -15.28
N GLY A 90 8.64 22.21 -14.85
CA GLY A 90 9.88 21.52 -14.48
C GLY A 90 9.79 20.68 -13.21
N LEU A 91 8.88 21.00 -12.27
CA LEU A 91 8.75 20.29 -10.99
C LEU A 91 8.21 18.87 -11.15
N TYR A 92 7.41 18.59 -12.19
CA TYR A 92 6.90 17.23 -12.40
C TYR A 92 8.04 16.25 -12.74
N VAL A 93 9.10 16.68 -13.45
CA VAL A 93 10.25 15.83 -13.78
C VAL A 93 11.00 15.44 -12.53
N MET A 94 11.17 16.37 -11.61
CA MET A 94 11.82 16.10 -10.30
C MET A 94 11.00 15.09 -9.48
N PHE A 95 9.66 15.24 -9.48
CA PHE A 95 8.77 14.26 -8.87
C PHE A 95 8.83 12.90 -9.56
N GLU A 96 8.91 12.85 -10.88
CA GLU A 96 9.00 11.61 -11.65
C GLU A 96 10.28 10.83 -11.29
N ILE A 97 11.43 11.52 -11.22
CA ILE A 97 12.70 10.92 -10.78
C ILE A 97 12.58 10.37 -9.36
N PHE A 98 12.05 11.17 -8.43
CA PHE A 98 11.80 10.75 -7.05
C PHE A 98 10.89 9.52 -6.99
N PHE A 99 9.81 9.51 -7.78
CA PHE A 99 8.86 8.40 -7.83
C PHE A 99 9.53 7.10 -8.29
N TYR A 100 10.36 7.15 -9.36
CA TYR A 100 11.09 5.96 -9.81
C TYR A 100 12.06 5.42 -8.76
N ILE A 101 12.78 6.30 -8.08
CA ILE A 101 13.70 5.90 -6.99
C ILE A 101 12.89 5.24 -5.86
N MET A 102 11.78 5.84 -5.44
CA MET A 102 10.94 5.29 -4.38
C MET A 102 10.33 3.94 -4.75
N VAL A 103 9.86 3.76 -5.98
CA VAL A 103 9.33 2.48 -6.47
C VAL A 103 10.42 1.41 -6.46
N LEU A 104 11.62 1.74 -6.96
CA LEU A 104 12.75 0.80 -6.97
C LEU A 104 13.12 0.36 -5.55
N MET A 105 13.23 1.31 -4.63
CA MET A 105 13.52 1.03 -3.22
C MET A 105 12.42 0.19 -2.55
N ALA A 106 11.15 0.50 -2.82
CA ALA A 106 10.03 -0.24 -2.26
C ALA A 106 9.99 -1.69 -2.76
N VAL A 107 10.21 -1.91 -4.06
CA VAL A 107 10.27 -3.26 -4.65
C VAL A 107 11.46 -4.04 -4.11
N ALA A 108 12.64 -3.42 -4.03
CA ALA A 108 13.83 -4.06 -3.47
C ALA A 108 13.63 -4.46 -1.99
N ALA A 109 13.05 -3.57 -1.19
CA ALA A 109 12.73 -3.84 0.22
C ALA A 109 11.72 -4.97 0.36
N ALA A 110 10.68 -5.01 -0.48
CA ALA A 110 9.67 -6.06 -0.47
C ALA A 110 10.25 -7.43 -0.83
N ILE A 111 11.06 -7.50 -1.88
CA ILE A 111 11.73 -8.76 -2.30
C ILE A 111 12.70 -9.23 -1.22
N SER A 112 13.52 -8.33 -0.67
CA SER A 112 14.47 -8.64 0.39
C SER A 112 13.77 -9.12 1.67
N GLY A 113 12.70 -8.43 2.07
CA GLY A 113 11.89 -8.81 3.24
C GLY A 113 11.25 -10.19 3.09
N ALA A 114 10.66 -10.47 1.93
CA ALA A 114 10.06 -11.77 1.63
C ALA A 114 11.12 -12.89 1.58
N ALA A 115 12.29 -12.64 0.98
CA ALA A 115 13.40 -13.60 0.95
C ALA A 115 13.94 -13.89 2.36
N SER A 116 14.01 -12.87 3.23
CA SER A 116 14.40 -13.05 4.63
C SER A 116 13.39 -13.91 5.39
N ALA A 117 12.10 -13.69 5.18
CA ALA A 117 11.05 -14.52 5.76
C ALA A 117 11.14 -15.97 5.28
N LEU A 118 11.35 -16.22 3.98
CA LEU A 118 11.54 -17.57 3.44
C LEU A 118 12.77 -18.27 4.05
N ARG A 119 13.84 -17.52 4.27
CA ARG A 119 15.03 -18.05 4.96
C ARG A 119 14.72 -18.44 6.41
N GLU A 120 13.99 -17.59 7.13
CA GLU A 120 13.69 -17.79 8.56
C GLU A 120 12.73 -18.96 8.79
N TYR A 121 11.65 -19.06 8.00
CA TYR A 121 10.61 -20.07 8.20
C TYR A 121 10.87 -21.40 7.49
N PHE A 122 11.55 -21.38 6.35
CA PHE A 122 11.80 -22.57 5.52
C PHE A 122 13.26 -22.96 5.39
N ALA A 123 14.18 -22.26 6.09
CA ALA A 123 15.63 -22.45 5.99
C ALA A 123 16.16 -22.38 4.54
N LEU A 124 15.44 -21.68 3.64
CA LEU A 124 15.83 -21.51 2.25
C LEU A 124 17.06 -20.60 2.15
N ASN A 125 17.93 -20.90 1.16
CA ASN A 125 19.03 -19.98 0.85
C ASN A 125 18.48 -18.61 0.45
N TYR A 126 19.02 -17.53 1.05
CA TYR A 126 18.56 -16.15 0.85
C TYR A 126 18.54 -15.73 -0.64
N TYR A 127 19.59 -16.08 -1.41
CA TYR A 127 19.66 -15.76 -2.83
C TYR A 127 18.63 -16.51 -3.67
N LEU A 128 18.34 -17.75 -3.28
CA LEU A 128 17.25 -18.52 -3.91
C LEU A 128 15.88 -17.90 -3.59
N GLY A 129 15.71 -17.42 -2.36
CA GLY A 129 14.52 -16.66 -1.94
C GLY A 129 14.32 -15.40 -2.78
N ILE A 130 15.38 -14.61 -3.00
CA ILE A 130 15.33 -13.42 -3.86
C ILE A 130 14.92 -13.80 -5.30
N ALA A 131 15.52 -14.83 -5.85
CA ALA A 131 15.22 -15.29 -7.23
C ALA A 131 13.75 -15.74 -7.35
N LEU A 132 13.25 -16.53 -6.40
CA LEU A 132 11.88 -17.00 -6.37
C LEU A 132 10.85 -15.86 -6.24
N VAL A 133 11.06 -14.97 -5.27
CA VAL A 133 10.16 -13.83 -5.04
C VAL A 133 10.23 -12.85 -6.23
N GLY A 134 11.42 -12.58 -6.73
CA GLY A 134 11.61 -11.71 -7.90
C GLY A 134 10.90 -12.28 -9.15
N ALA A 135 11.03 -13.58 -9.41
CA ALA A 135 10.35 -14.24 -10.52
C ALA A 135 8.82 -14.19 -10.34
N LEU A 136 8.32 -14.37 -9.12
CA LEU A 136 6.89 -14.27 -8.81
C LEU A 136 6.37 -12.85 -9.06
N VAL A 137 7.08 -11.83 -8.58
CA VAL A 137 6.72 -10.42 -8.78
C VAL A 137 6.73 -10.08 -10.28
N LEU A 138 7.75 -10.54 -11.01
CA LEU A 138 7.84 -10.34 -12.46
C LEU A 138 6.66 -11.01 -13.19
N ALA A 139 6.34 -12.25 -12.85
CA ALA A 139 5.21 -12.98 -13.42
C ALA A 139 3.88 -12.24 -13.15
N LEU A 140 3.65 -11.80 -11.91
CA LEU A 140 2.45 -11.02 -11.56
C LEU A 140 2.38 -9.69 -12.33
N THR A 141 3.51 -9.05 -12.58
CA THR A 141 3.57 -7.80 -13.36
C THR A 141 3.24 -8.04 -14.83
N ILE A 142 3.71 -9.13 -15.41
CA ILE A 142 3.44 -9.51 -16.81
C ILE A 142 1.96 -9.85 -17.03
N PHE A 143 1.32 -10.55 -16.08
CA PHE A 143 -0.09 -10.93 -16.17
C PHE A 143 -1.07 -9.75 -15.99
N GLY A 144 -0.57 -8.56 -15.67
CA GLY A 144 -1.29 -7.31 -15.72
C GLY A 144 -2.03 -6.91 -14.45
N ALA A 145 -2.52 -5.67 -14.45
CA ALA A 145 -3.09 -4.99 -13.28
C ALA A 145 -4.31 -5.69 -12.65
N ARG A 146 -5.06 -6.49 -13.41
CA ARG A 146 -6.22 -7.21 -12.87
C ARG A 146 -5.79 -8.28 -11.88
N LEU A 147 -4.77 -9.08 -12.23
CA LEU A 147 -4.27 -10.16 -11.38
C LEU A 147 -3.59 -9.58 -10.13
N VAL A 148 -2.79 -8.53 -10.30
CA VAL A 148 -2.15 -7.82 -9.19
C VAL A 148 -3.19 -7.29 -8.21
N ARG A 149 -4.26 -6.64 -8.68
CA ARG A 149 -5.34 -6.13 -7.83
C ARG A 149 -6.08 -7.25 -7.09
N MET A 150 -6.37 -8.36 -7.74
CA MET A 150 -6.98 -9.52 -7.09
C MET A 150 -6.05 -10.10 -6.01
N ALA A 151 -4.78 -10.32 -6.34
CA ALA A 151 -3.80 -10.85 -5.41
C ALA A 151 -3.63 -9.93 -4.19
N THR A 152 -3.49 -8.62 -4.38
CA THR A 152 -3.35 -7.65 -3.27
C THR A 152 -4.60 -7.57 -2.40
N THR A 153 -5.80 -7.74 -2.98
CA THR A 153 -7.04 -7.80 -2.19
C THR A 153 -7.06 -9.02 -1.26
N TYR A 154 -6.72 -10.20 -1.77
CA TYR A 154 -6.65 -11.42 -0.96
C TYR A 154 -5.55 -11.36 0.10
N MET A 155 -4.37 -10.84 -0.25
CA MET A 155 -3.27 -10.66 0.70
C MET A 155 -3.61 -9.65 1.79
N GLY A 156 -4.27 -8.54 1.45
CA GLY A 156 -4.74 -7.55 2.42
C GLY A 156 -5.74 -8.13 3.42
N LEU A 157 -6.68 -8.95 2.94
CA LEU A 157 -7.61 -9.68 3.80
C LEU A 157 -6.91 -10.66 4.73
N SER A 158 -5.91 -11.38 4.24
CA SER A 158 -5.10 -12.28 5.04
C SER A 158 -4.33 -11.54 6.15
N LEU A 159 -3.74 -10.40 5.83
CA LEU A 159 -3.07 -9.54 6.83
C LEU A 159 -4.04 -9.05 7.91
N ILE A 160 -5.21 -8.57 7.52
CA ILE A 160 -6.25 -8.14 8.48
C ILE A 160 -6.65 -9.30 9.40
N HIS A 161 -6.83 -10.50 8.86
CA HIS A 161 -7.15 -11.69 9.65
C HIS A 161 -6.04 -12.03 10.65
N ILE A 162 -4.77 -11.98 10.22
CA ILE A 162 -3.62 -12.23 11.08
C ILE A 162 -3.54 -11.19 12.22
N PHE A 163 -3.77 -9.92 11.92
CA PHE A 163 -3.77 -8.87 12.95
C PHE A 163 -4.88 -9.06 13.96
N ILE A 164 -6.10 -9.38 13.53
CA ILE A 164 -7.24 -9.61 14.43
C ILE A 164 -6.99 -10.84 15.32
N THR A 165 -6.47 -11.93 14.76
CA THR A 165 -6.19 -13.15 15.54
C THR A 165 -5.07 -12.94 16.54
N ARG A 166 -4.00 -12.24 16.19
CA ARG A 166 -2.93 -11.89 17.13
C ARG A 166 -3.37 -10.92 18.21
N ALA A 167 -4.17 -9.91 17.87
CA ALA A 167 -4.73 -9.00 18.86
C ALA A 167 -5.61 -9.72 19.88
N ARG A 168 -6.47 -10.65 19.43
CA ARG A 168 -7.28 -11.51 20.31
C ARG A 168 -6.43 -12.41 21.22
N ALA A 169 -5.36 -12.99 20.68
CA ALA A 169 -4.45 -13.82 21.48
C ALA A 169 -3.72 -13.00 22.56
N CYS A 170 -3.32 -11.77 22.21
CA CYS A 170 -2.66 -10.87 23.17
C CYS A 170 -3.62 -10.41 24.29
N THR A 171 -4.88 -10.11 23.97
CA THR A 171 -5.90 -9.75 24.98
C THR A 171 -6.29 -10.94 25.86
N ALA A 172 -6.26 -12.16 25.35
CA ALA A 172 -6.55 -13.37 26.12
C ALA A 172 -5.39 -13.77 27.07
N ALA A 173 -4.16 -13.30 26.80
CA ALA A 173 -2.98 -13.57 27.62
C ALA A 173 -2.74 -12.54 28.74
N LEU A 174 -3.53 -11.47 28.82
CA LEU A 174 -3.47 -10.52 29.94
C LEU A 174 -4.10 -11.16 31.19
N PRO A 175 -3.37 -11.32 32.30
CA PRO A 175 -3.94 -11.81 33.55
C PRO A 175 -4.99 -10.81 34.04
N ARG A 176 -6.15 -11.36 34.47
CA ARG A 176 -7.22 -10.60 35.13
C ARG A 176 -6.79 -10.16 36.51
#